data_a733f92a484bec0db118ee3a581af028
#
_entry.id   a733f92a484bec0db118ee3a581af028
#
_cell.length_a   1.000
_cell.length_b   1.000
_cell.length_c   1.000
_cell.angle_alpha   90.00
_cell.angle_beta   90.00
_cell.angle_gamma   90.00
#
_symmetry.space_group_name_H-M   'P 1'
#
loop_
_entity.id
_entity.type
_entity.pdbx_description
1 polymer ?
#
loop_
_entity_poly.entity_id
_entity_poly.type
_entity_poly.pdbx_seq_one_letter_code
_entity_poly.pdbx_strand_id
1 'polypeptide(L)'
;MRTIIAGGRDFTNTGMAFICLEPLVKAGDIIISGHASGADHIGELYAEKHGLECELYPADWKTYGRAAGPIRNEQMAKVADKLIAFWDGKSRGTRSMINLAKKHGCEVIVFDYHGNEVTI
;
A
#
# COMPACT_ATOMS: atom_id res chain seq x y z
N MET A 1 10.75 -10.47 0.30
CA MET A 1 10.68 -9.00 0.43
C MET A 1 9.34 -8.61 1.05
N ARG A 2 9.35 -7.62 1.90
CA ARG A 2 8.13 -7.13 2.56
C ARG A 2 7.61 -5.93 1.79
N THR A 3 6.43 -6.05 1.20
CA THR A 3 5.88 -5.09 0.23
C THR A 3 4.56 -4.52 0.72
N ILE A 4 4.50 -3.19 0.90
CA ILE A 4 3.24 -2.49 1.19
C ILE A 4 2.49 -2.29 -0.12
N ILE A 5 1.20 -2.64 -0.13
CA ILE A 5 0.29 -2.26 -1.20
C ILE A 5 -0.72 -1.30 -0.59
N ALA A 6 -0.75 -0.07 -1.05
CA ALA A 6 -1.54 1.00 -0.47
C ALA A 6 -2.08 1.94 -1.54
N GLY A 7 -2.94 2.86 -1.15
CA GLY A 7 -3.48 3.86 -2.07
C GLY A 7 -4.83 4.38 -1.64
N GLY A 8 -5.57 4.95 -2.58
CA GLY A 8 -6.85 5.56 -2.31
C GLY A 8 -7.91 4.58 -1.86
N ARG A 9 -8.77 5.04 -0.94
CA ARG A 9 -9.89 4.23 -0.43
C ARG A 9 -10.98 4.03 -1.48
N ASP A 10 -11.02 4.87 -2.49
CA ASP A 10 -11.96 4.83 -3.60
C ASP A 10 -11.41 4.11 -4.84
N PHE A 11 -10.21 3.56 -4.74
CA PHE A 11 -9.60 2.81 -5.85
C PHE A 11 -10.20 1.40 -5.89
N THR A 12 -10.82 1.04 -7.01
CA THR A 12 -11.60 -0.19 -7.12
C THR A 12 -11.24 -1.08 -8.32
N ASN A 13 -10.28 -0.66 -9.14
CA ASN A 13 -9.94 -1.42 -10.35
C ASN A 13 -9.00 -2.59 -10.05
N THR A 14 -9.57 -3.65 -9.48
CA THR A 14 -8.83 -4.84 -9.05
C THR A 14 -8.08 -5.50 -10.20
N GLY A 15 -8.72 -5.65 -11.36
CA GLY A 15 -8.10 -6.30 -12.51
C GLY A 15 -6.85 -5.59 -12.99
N MET A 16 -6.92 -4.28 -13.14
CA MET A 16 -5.77 -3.48 -13.55
C MET A 16 -4.68 -3.50 -12.50
N ALA A 17 -5.07 -3.40 -11.22
CA ALA A 17 -4.11 -3.45 -10.12
C ALA A 17 -3.33 -4.76 -10.12
N PHE A 18 -4.00 -5.89 -10.33
CA PHE A 18 -3.36 -7.20 -10.38
C PHE A 18 -2.34 -7.29 -11.52
N ILE A 19 -2.65 -6.70 -12.66
CA ILE A 19 -1.72 -6.63 -13.79
C ILE A 19 -0.47 -5.83 -13.40
N CYS A 20 -0.65 -4.69 -12.71
CA CYS A 20 0.47 -3.87 -12.25
C CYS A 20 1.32 -4.60 -11.20
N LEU A 21 0.69 -5.36 -10.32
CA LEU A 21 1.39 -6.03 -9.21
C LEU A 21 2.18 -7.26 -9.66
N GLU A 22 1.71 -7.96 -10.67
CA GLU A 22 2.29 -9.25 -11.06
C GLU A 22 3.81 -9.21 -11.31
N PRO A 23 4.37 -8.26 -12.08
CA PRO A 23 5.80 -8.20 -12.28
C PRO A 23 6.59 -7.71 -11.06
N LEU A 24 5.92 -7.09 -10.09
CA LEU A 24 6.57 -6.43 -8.97
C LEU A 24 6.55 -7.23 -7.68
N VAL A 25 5.63 -8.17 -7.54
CA VAL A 25 5.47 -9.00 -6.34
C VAL A 25 5.86 -10.43 -6.68
N LYS A 26 6.78 -11.00 -5.92
CA LYS A 26 7.36 -12.31 -6.18
C LYS A 26 6.82 -13.36 -5.22
N ALA A 27 6.93 -14.63 -5.62
CA ALA A 27 6.62 -15.74 -4.73
C ALA A 27 7.45 -15.62 -3.45
N GLY A 28 6.83 -15.81 -2.31
CA GLY A 28 7.49 -15.69 -1.01
C GLY A 28 7.51 -14.28 -0.43
N ASP A 29 7.07 -13.26 -1.17
CA ASP A 29 6.93 -11.91 -0.63
C ASP A 29 5.83 -11.91 0.45
N ILE A 30 5.99 -11.00 1.41
CA ILE A 30 4.97 -10.75 2.44
C ILE A 30 4.29 -9.43 2.08
N ILE A 31 2.97 -9.47 1.99
CA ILE A 31 2.18 -8.26 1.70
C ILE A 31 1.84 -7.58 3.02
N ILE A 32 2.07 -6.29 3.08
CA ILE A 32 1.77 -5.44 4.24
C ILE A 32 0.60 -4.54 3.86
N SER A 33 -0.47 -4.57 4.65
CA SER A 33 -1.70 -3.83 4.37
C SER A 33 -2.12 -2.99 5.56
N GLY A 34 -2.54 -1.76 5.28
CA GLY A 34 -3.14 -0.89 6.29
C GLY A 34 -4.59 -1.26 6.62
N HIS A 35 -5.15 -2.25 5.94
CA HIS A 35 -6.50 -2.79 6.20
C HIS A 35 -7.60 -1.74 6.04
N ALA A 36 -7.41 -0.79 5.15
CA ALA A 36 -8.45 0.16 4.74
C ALA A 36 -9.18 -0.37 3.50
N SER A 37 -10.24 0.32 3.10
CA SER A 37 -10.93 0.02 1.84
C SER A 37 -10.06 0.41 0.64
N GLY A 38 -10.48 0.02 -0.56
CA GLY A 38 -9.80 0.41 -1.80
C GLY A 38 -8.51 -0.36 -2.02
N ALA A 39 -7.43 0.35 -2.29
CA ALA A 39 -6.15 -0.25 -2.67
C ALA A 39 -5.60 -1.22 -1.61
N ASP A 40 -5.76 -0.91 -0.33
CA ASP A 40 -5.32 -1.80 0.74
C ASP A 40 -6.01 -3.16 0.63
N HIS A 41 -7.33 -3.13 0.45
CA HIS A 41 -8.12 -4.35 0.31
C HIS A 41 -7.71 -5.15 -0.94
N ILE A 42 -7.43 -4.46 -2.04
CA ILE A 42 -6.96 -5.11 -3.28
C ILE A 42 -5.64 -5.84 -3.04
N GLY A 43 -4.73 -5.25 -2.26
CA GLY A 43 -3.48 -5.89 -1.88
C GLY A 43 -3.71 -7.18 -1.08
N GLU A 44 -4.70 -7.17 -0.18
CA GLU A 44 -5.06 -8.36 0.60
C GLU A 44 -5.63 -9.45 -0.32
N LEU A 45 -6.48 -9.08 -1.28
CA LEU A 45 -7.01 -10.02 -2.28
C LEU A 45 -5.90 -10.62 -3.15
N TYR A 46 -4.91 -9.80 -3.52
CA TYR A 46 -3.76 -10.28 -4.28
C TYR A 46 -2.97 -11.33 -3.50
N ALA A 47 -2.72 -11.05 -2.23
CA ALA A 47 -2.01 -11.98 -1.36
C ALA A 47 -2.77 -13.31 -1.23
N GLU A 48 -4.07 -13.25 -1.04
CA GLU A 48 -4.93 -14.44 -0.95
C GLU A 48 -4.86 -15.27 -2.23
N LYS A 49 -5.01 -14.62 -3.38
CA LYS A 49 -4.99 -15.31 -4.69
C LYS A 49 -3.67 -16.03 -4.95
N HIS A 50 -2.57 -15.42 -4.54
CA HIS A 50 -1.23 -15.95 -4.81
C HIS A 50 -0.62 -16.73 -3.64
N GLY A 51 -1.39 -16.97 -2.58
CA GLY A 51 -0.92 -17.73 -1.43
C GLY A 51 0.20 -17.05 -0.67
N LEU A 52 0.22 -15.72 -0.65
CA LEU A 52 1.25 -14.94 0.06
C LEU A 52 0.79 -14.62 1.47
N GLU A 53 1.73 -14.54 2.40
CA GLU A 53 1.46 -14.05 3.74
C GLU A 53 1.06 -12.58 3.69
N CYS A 54 0.09 -12.18 4.51
CA CYS A 54 -0.38 -10.81 4.58
C CYS A 54 -0.39 -10.35 6.03
N GLU A 55 0.33 -9.27 6.32
CA GLU A 55 0.36 -8.65 7.65
C GLU A 55 -0.52 -7.40 7.63
N LEU A 56 -1.42 -7.31 8.60
CA LEU A 56 -2.38 -6.21 8.69
C LEU A 56 -1.96 -5.21 9.76
N TYR A 57 -2.03 -3.93 9.42
CA TYR A 57 -1.73 -2.81 10.32
C TYR A 57 -2.94 -1.87 10.38
N PRO A 58 -4.05 -2.28 11.02
CA PRO A 58 -5.22 -1.41 11.10
C PRO A 58 -4.91 -0.16 11.93
N ALA A 59 -5.44 0.98 11.49
CA ALA A 59 -5.28 2.22 12.23
C ALA A 59 -6.14 2.19 13.49
N ASP A 60 -5.58 2.62 14.62
CA ASP A 60 -6.25 2.66 15.91
C ASP A 60 -6.90 4.04 16.13
N TRP A 61 -8.01 4.28 15.44
CA TRP A 61 -8.72 5.54 15.49
C TRP A 61 -9.24 5.88 16.89
N LYS A 62 -9.57 4.86 17.69
CA LYS A 62 -10.05 5.07 19.06
C LYS A 62 -8.99 5.71 19.95
N THR A 63 -7.75 5.24 19.83
CA THR A 63 -6.64 5.70 20.68
C THR A 63 -6.04 7.00 20.18
N TYR A 64 -5.83 7.12 18.86
CA TYR A 64 -5.03 8.21 18.29
C TYR A 64 -5.83 9.24 17.49
N GLY A 65 -7.13 9.02 17.28
CA GLY A 65 -7.94 9.94 16.48
C GLY A 65 -7.34 10.17 15.10
N ARG A 66 -7.21 11.43 14.69
CA ARG A 66 -6.69 11.77 13.36
C ARG A 66 -5.25 11.34 13.12
N ALA A 67 -4.47 11.15 14.17
CA ALA A 67 -3.09 10.72 14.05
C ALA A 67 -2.95 9.23 13.76
N ALA A 68 -4.03 8.46 13.88
CA ALA A 68 -3.99 6.99 13.73
C ALA A 68 -3.49 6.54 12.36
N GLY A 69 -3.92 7.21 11.28
CA GLY A 69 -3.47 6.90 9.93
C GLY A 69 -1.97 7.10 9.74
N PRO A 70 -1.43 8.29 10.02
CA PRO A 70 0.01 8.54 9.95
C PRO A 70 0.83 7.62 10.85
N ILE A 71 0.38 7.34 12.06
CA ILE A 71 1.08 6.41 12.98
C ILE A 71 1.17 5.02 12.36
N ARG A 72 0.06 4.49 11.86
CA ARG A 72 0.01 3.19 11.20
C ARG A 72 0.90 3.15 9.96
N ASN A 73 0.86 4.22 9.15
CA ASN A 73 1.68 4.32 7.94
C ASN A 73 3.17 4.27 8.30
N GLU A 74 3.58 4.94 9.36
CA GLU A 74 4.98 4.89 9.82
C GLU A 74 5.36 3.49 10.30
N GLN A 75 4.48 2.81 11.01
CA GLN A 75 4.73 1.42 11.44
C GLN A 75 5.00 0.52 10.24
N MET A 76 4.21 0.66 9.18
CA MET A 76 4.41 -0.13 7.97
C MET A 76 5.73 0.23 7.28
N ALA A 77 6.02 1.52 7.14
CA ALA A 77 7.24 1.99 6.47
C ALA A 77 8.51 1.48 7.16
N LYS A 78 8.48 1.35 8.48
CA LYS A 78 9.64 0.86 9.25
C LYS A 78 9.96 -0.60 9.01
N VAL A 79 8.98 -1.41 8.63
CA VAL A 79 9.17 -2.87 8.47
C VAL A 79 9.19 -3.32 7.03
N ALA A 80 8.89 -2.45 6.08
CA ALA A 80 8.78 -2.79 4.67
C ALA A 80 10.08 -2.52 3.91
N ASP A 81 10.21 -3.21 2.78
CA ASP A 81 11.30 -3.00 1.83
C ASP A 81 10.84 -2.18 0.63
N LYS A 82 9.55 -2.26 0.30
CA LYS A 82 9.00 -1.66 -0.91
C LYS A 82 7.56 -1.20 -0.66
N LEU A 83 7.18 -0.10 -1.32
CA LEU A 83 5.81 0.37 -1.39
C LEU A 83 5.36 0.40 -2.85
N ILE A 84 4.20 -0.19 -3.11
CA ILE A 84 3.48 -0.02 -4.37
C ILE A 84 2.18 0.71 -4.03
N ALA A 85 2.01 1.92 -4.57
CA ALA A 85 0.87 2.78 -4.26
C ALA A 85 0.06 3.07 -5.50
N PHE A 86 -1.27 3.08 -5.35
CA PHE A 86 -2.22 3.54 -6.38
C PHE A 86 -2.77 4.88 -5.91
N TRP A 87 -2.39 5.96 -6.58
CA TRP A 87 -2.62 7.32 -6.10
C TRP A 87 -3.28 8.20 -7.15
N ASP A 88 -4.31 8.94 -6.73
CA ASP A 88 -5.03 9.88 -7.59
C ASP A 88 -4.34 11.26 -7.69
N GLY A 89 -3.21 11.44 -7.03
CA GLY A 89 -2.48 12.71 -6.98
C GLY A 89 -3.01 13.67 -5.94
N LYS A 90 -4.07 13.31 -5.22
CA LYS A 90 -4.77 14.21 -4.27
C LYS A 90 -4.87 13.65 -2.87
N SER A 91 -5.03 12.35 -2.70
CA SER A 91 -5.22 11.70 -1.41
C SER A 91 -4.05 12.02 -0.46
N ARG A 92 -4.37 12.65 0.68
CA ARG A 92 -3.36 13.01 1.68
C ARG A 92 -2.79 11.80 2.40
N GLY A 93 -3.62 10.80 2.66
CA GLY A 93 -3.19 9.56 3.31
C GLY A 93 -2.18 8.81 2.46
N THR A 94 -2.42 8.72 1.16
CA THR A 94 -1.48 8.07 0.24
C THR A 94 -0.20 8.87 0.11
N ARG A 95 -0.28 10.20 0.03
CA ARG A 95 0.92 11.05 0.01
C ARG A 95 1.76 10.84 1.26
N SER A 96 1.11 10.78 2.42
CA SER A 96 1.79 10.50 3.70
C SER A 96 2.53 9.17 3.64
N MET A 97 1.87 8.12 3.15
CA MET A 97 2.48 6.80 3.03
C MET A 97 3.71 6.84 2.12
N ILE A 98 3.60 7.51 0.98
CA ILE A 98 4.70 7.66 0.02
C ILE A 98 5.89 8.35 0.69
N ASN A 99 5.64 9.47 1.38
CA ASN A 99 6.71 10.25 2.03
C ASN A 99 7.37 9.45 3.15
N LEU A 100 6.60 8.72 3.95
CA LEU A 100 7.14 7.89 5.02
C LEU A 100 7.95 6.72 4.49
N ALA A 101 7.49 6.09 3.42
CA ALA A 101 8.24 5.00 2.77
C ALA A 101 9.60 5.50 2.26
N LYS A 102 9.62 6.65 1.61
CA LYS A 102 10.88 7.28 1.17
C LYS A 102 11.81 7.60 2.33
N LYS A 103 11.24 8.17 3.40
CA LYS A 103 12.01 8.52 4.61
C LYS A 103 12.70 7.30 5.21
N HIS A 104 12.04 6.16 5.20
CA HIS A 104 12.56 4.92 5.80
C HIS A 104 13.33 4.04 4.80
N GLY A 105 13.62 4.55 3.61
CA GLY A 105 14.48 3.86 2.65
C GLY A 105 13.81 2.78 1.82
N CYS A 106 12.48 2.73 1.79
CA CYS A 106 11.78 1.78 0.93
C CYS A 106 11.92 2.16 -0.54
N GLU A 107 11.95 1.15 -1.41
CA GLU A 107 11.71 1.36 -2.84
C GLU A 107 10.25 1.79 -3.01
N VAL A 108 9.99 2.85 -3.79
CA VAL A 108 8.64 3.39 -3.95
C VAL A 108 8.24 3.37 -5.42
N ILE A 109 7.14 2.70 -5.72
CA ILE A 109 6.57 2.62 -7.07
C ILE A 109 5.13 3.12 -6.96
N VAL A 110 4.77 4.11 -7.78
CA VAL A 110 3.44 4.72 -7.75
C VAL A 110 2.78 4.59 -9.10
N PHE A 111 1.53 4.14 -9.10
CA PHE A 111 0.67 4.11 -10.29
C PHE A 111 -0.47 5.09 -10.10
N ASP A 112 -0.90 5.73 -11.19
CA ASP A 112 -2.18 6.44 -11.17
C ASP A 112 -3.35 5.44 -11.27
N TYR A 113 -4.58 5.94 -11.24
CA TYR A 113 -5.76 5.06 -11.28
C TYR A 113 -6.00 4.41 -12.65
N HIS A 114 -5.24 4.79 -13.66
CA HIS A 114 -5.29 4.18 -14.99
C HIS A 114 -4.21 3.11 -15.19
N GLY A 115 -3.39 2.88 -14.19
CA GLY A 115 -2.34 1.86 -14.25
C GLY A 115 -1.04 2.36 -14.86
N ASN A 116 -0.89 3.68 -15.03
CA ASN A 116 0.35 4.26 -15.52
C ASN A 116 1.28 4.57 -14.35
N GLU A 117 2.52 4.14 -14.46
CA GLU A 117 3.51 4.48 -13.45
C GLU A 117 3.81 5.98 -13.49
N VAL A 118 3.84 6.62 -12.32
CA VAL A 118 4.11 8.05 -12.21
C VAL A 118 5.38 8.28 -11.40
N THR A 119 6.16 9.27 -11.81
CA THR A 119 7.37 9.68 -11.11
C THR A 119 7.00 10.77 -10.09
N ILE A 120 7.45 10.58 -8.87
CA ILE A 120 7.19 11.55 -7.80
C ILE A 120 8.47 11.84 -7.00
#